data_77aba3feea41d678af70389dde50a539
#
_entry.id   77aba3feea41d678af70389dde50a539
#
_cell.length_a   1.000
_cell.length_b   1.000
_cell.length_c   1.000
_cell.angle_alpha   90.00
_cell.angle_beta   90.00
_cell.angle_gamma   90.00
#
_symmetry.space_group_name_H-M   'P 1'
#
loop_
_entity.id
_entity.type
_entity.pdbx_description
1 polymer ?
#
loop_
_entity_poly.entity_id
_entity_poly.type
_entity_poly.pdbx_seq_one_letter_code
_entity_poly.pdbx_strand_id
1 'polypeptide(L)'
;MPASRIANAVTANNHLEQLKRVPSDLRRYLAWSYDTKKRYGSITNFVVSERLHWTPDPELSTDGPVFAHESDVPFADPRDYAVLLNDWPYGLDKGIVHLVVWTKTRIAVDEPRGDVTAESRQVIEEFVDRYFVRDLGEDGQERVQWFKNWVSLQSVRGVDHVHVLVKDPPQGLLKKWMERKDL
;
A
#
# COMPACT_ATOMS: atom_id res chain seq x y z
N MET A 1 24.02 -9.09 11.52
CA MET A 1 23.60 -7.92 10.73
C MET A 1 22.11 -7.79 10.88
N PRO A 2 21.58 -6.70 11.39
CA PRO A 2 20.13 -6.59 11.52
C PRO A 2 19.51 -6.41 10.14
N ALA A 3 18.58 -7.25 9.85
CA ALA A 3 17.83 -7.39 8.62
C ALA A 3 16.98 -6.16 8.24
N SER A 4 16.66 -5.28 9.19
CA SER A 4 16.05 -3.97 8.93
C SER A 4 16.86 -3.10 7.96
N ARG A 5 18.16 -3.37 7.77
CA ARG A 5 19.02 -2.62 6.86
C ARG A 5 18.79 -2.90 5.38
N ILE A 6 18.33 -4.10 5.00
CA ILE A 6 18.14 -4.43 3.57
C ILE A 6 16.84 -3.82 3.07
N ALA A 7 15.75 -3.98 3.79
CA ALA A 7 14.50 -3.30 3.44
C ALA A 7 14.70 -1.77 3.47
N ASN A 8 15.40 -1.26 4.47
CA ASN A 8 15.74 0.17 4.60
C ASN A 8 16.57 0.68 3.42
N ALA A 9 17.60 -0.06 3.00
CA ALA A 9 18.44 0.35 1.88
C ALA A 9 17.68 0.32 0.55
N VAL A 10 16.83 -0.67 0.35
CA VAL A 10 16.05 -0.84 -0.87
C VAL A 10 14.96 0.23 -1.00
N THR A 11 14.22 0.51 0.07
CA THR A 11 13.16 1.52 0.06
C THR A 11 13.73 2.95 0.12
N ALA A 12 14.73 3.20 0.97
CA ALA A 12 15.36 4.52 1.08
C ALA A 12 16.12 4.95 -0.18
N ASN A 13 16.67 4.00 -0.95
CA ASN A 13 17.36 4.25 -2.21
C ASN A 13 16.48 4.04 -3.44
N ASN A 14 15.17 3.81 -3.25
CA ASN A 14 14.19 3.58 -4.32
C ASN A 14 14.54 2.44 -5.29
N HIS A 15 15.22 1.39 -4.79
CA HIS A 15 15.54 0.17 -5.55
C HIS A 15 14.41 -0.88 -5.41
N LEU A 16 13.18 -0.48 -5.71
CA LEU A 16 11.98 -1.28 -5.46
C LEU A 16 11.95 -2.59 -6.27
N GLU A 17 12.66 -2.65 -7.39
CA GLU A 17 12.82 -3.87 -8.22
C GLU A 17 13.55 -5.00 -7.49
N GLN A 18 14.25 -4.69 -6.39
CA GLN A 18 14.93 -5.68 -5.55
C GLN A 18 13.98 -6.35 -4.54
N LEU A 19 12.81 -5.77 -4.30
CA LEU A 19 11.79 -6.37 -3.45
C LEU A 19 11.13 -7.55 -4.16
N LYS A 20 11.49 -8.77 -3.76
CA LYS A 20 11.00 -10.01 -4.39
C LYS A 20 10.26 -10.86 -3.38
N ARG A 21 9.30 -11.64 -3.88
CA ARG A 21 8.66 -12.70 -3.09
C ARG A 21 9.59 -13.89 -2.96
N VAL A 22 9.47 -14.63 -1.87
CA VAL A 22 10.11 -15.95 -1.74
C VAL A 22 9.62 -16.84 -2.89
N PRO A 23 10.50 -17.68 -3.50
CA PRO A 23 10.12 -18.47 -4.68
C PRO A 23 8.87 -19.33 -4.54
N SER A 24 8.64 -19.90 -3.35
CA SER A 24 7.41 -20.64 -3.03
C SER A 24 6.17 -19.77 -3.08
N ASP A 25 6.24 -18.57 -2.50
CA ASP A 25 5.15 -17.62 -2.45
C ASP A 25 4.90 -16.98 -3.82
N LEU A 26 5.95 -16.79 -4.61
CA LEU A 26 5.81 -16.34 -5.99
C LEU A 26 4.99 -17.35 -6.82
N ARG A 27 5.26 -18.66 -6.69
CA ARG A 27 4.48 -19.69 -7.40
C ARG A 27 3.01 -19.69 -6.98
N ARG A 28 2.75 -19.60 -5.68
CA ARG A 28 1.38 -19.51 -5.14
C ARG A 28 0.67 -18.25 -5.61
N TYR A 29 1.37 -17.12 -5.59
CA TYR A 29 0.85 -15.85 -6.12
C TYR A 29 0.48 -15.94 -7.60
N LEU A 30 1.33 -16.54 -8.44
CA LEU A 30 1.05 -16.66 -9.87
C LEU A 30 -0.17 -17.54 -10.14
N ALA A 31 -0.32 -18.66 -9.44
CA ALA A 31 -1.50 -19.53 -9.53
C ALA A 31 -2.76 -18.77 -9.09
N TRP A 32 -2.73 -18.15 -7.93
CA TRP A 32 -3.83 -17.33 -7.42
C TRP A 32 -4.18 -16.18 -8.40
N SER A 33 -3.18 -15.49 -8.93
CA SER A 33 -3.36 -14.39 -9.89
C SER A 33 -4.06 -14.84 -11.16
N TYR A 34 -3.72 -16.03 -11.67
CA TYR A 34 -4.37 -16.64 -12.83
C TYR A 34 -5.86 -16.91 -12.55
N ASP A 35 -6.18 -17.60 -11.45
CA ASP A 35 -7.54 -17.95 -11.07
C ASP A 35 -8.38 -16.68 -10.77
N THR A 36 -7.78 -15.71 -10.10
CA THR A 36 -8.42 -14.43 -9.78
C THR A 36 -8.78 -13.65 -11.05
N LYS A 37 -7.85 -13.54 -12.01
CA LYS A 37 -8.14 -12.90 -13.29
C LYS A 37 -9.22 -13.61 -14.07
N LYS A 38 -9.25 -14.94 -14.03
CA LYS A 38 -10.32 -15.73 -14.67
C LYS A 38 -11.69 -15.47 -14.05
N ARG A 39 -11.76 -15.31 -12.73
CA ARG A 39 -13.02 -15.13 -11.98
C ARG A 39 -13.52 -13.68 -11.99
N TYR A 40 -12.62 -12.70 -11.83
CA TYR A 40 -12.97 -11.29 -11.65
C TYR A 40 -12.60 -10.39 -12.83
N GLY A 41 -12.00 -10.95 -13.89
CA GLY A 41 -11.48 -10.19 -15.03
C GLY A 41 -10.13 -9.54 -14.79
N SER A 42 -9.86 -9.06 -13.57
CA SER A 42 -8.58 -8.48 -13.16
C SER A 42 -8.33 -8.63 -11.67
N ILE A 43 -7.07 -8.46 -11.25
CA ILE A 43 -6.73 -8.38 -9.81
C ILE A 43 -7.31 -7.09 -9.21
N THR A 44 -7.37 -6.01 -9.98
CA THR A 44 -7.98 -4.74 -9.54
C THR A 44 -9.44 -4.93 -9.16
N ASN A 45 -10.23 -5.60 -10.00
CA ASN A 45 -11.63 -5.86 -9.70
C ASN A 45 -11.80 -6.68 -8.42
N PHE A 46 -10.97 -7.72 -8.24
CA PHE A 46 -10.97 -8.51 -7.01
C PHE A 46 -10.67 -7.64 -5.77
N VAL A 47 -9.64 -6.81 -5.83
CA VAL A 47 -9.27 -5.94 -4.70
C VAL A 47 -10.40 -4.96 -4.40
N VAL A 48 -10.96 -4.32 -5.41
CA VAL A 48 -12.05 -3.35 -5.24
C VAL A 48 -13.29 -3.98 -4.63
N SER A 49 -13.73 -5.15 -5.16
CA SER A 49 -14.97 -5.80 -4.70
C SER A 49 -14.81 -6.56 -3.39
N GLU A 50 -13.76 -7.39 -3.26
CA GLU A 50 -13.63 -8.36 -2.18
C GLU A 50 -12.81 -7.87 -0.99
N ARG A 51 -11.91 -6.91 -1.23
CA ARG A 51 -11.01 -6.42 -0.18
C ARG A 51 -11.37 -5.03 0.33
N LEU A 52 -11.71 -4.12 -0.58
CA LEU A 52 -12.04 -2.73 -0.26
C LEU A 52 -13.54 -2.50 -0.12
N HIS A 53 -14.37 -3.32 -0.78
CA HIS A 53 -15.82 -3.14 -0.87
C HIS A 53 -16.21 -1.74 -1.35
N TRP A 54 -15.40 -1.19 -2.27
CA TRP A 54 -15.67 0.10 -2.88
C TRP A 54 -16.46 -0.07 -4.17
N THR A 55 -17.36 0.87 -4.43
CA THR A 55 -18.13 0.91 -5.67
C THR A 55 -17.57 1.98 -6.58
N PRO A 56 -16.99 1.61 -7.75
CA PRO A 56 -16.55 2.58 -8.73
C PRO A 56 -17.73 3.38 -9.29
N ASP A 57 -17.50 4.64 -9.60
CA ASP A 57 -18.45 5.47 -10.34
C ASP A 57 -18.46 5.02 -11.81
N PRO A 58 -19.59 4.49 -12.33
CA PRO A 58 -19.63 3.97 -13.69
C PRO A 58 -19.51 5.05 -14.77
N GLU A 59 -19.87 6.29 -14.44
CA GLU A 59 -19.83 7.41 -15.41
C GLU A 59 -18.40 7.97 -15.56
N LEU A 60 -17.58 7.85 -14.51
CA LEU A 60 -16.21 8.38 -14.48
C LEU A 60 -15.14 7.30 -14.75
N SER A 61 -15.50 6.02 -14.70
CA SER A 61 -14.56 4.88 -14.75
C SER A 61 -14.26 4.43 -16.18
N THR A 62 -13.71 5.29 -17.03
CA THR A 62 -13.39 4.96 -18.44
C THR A 62 -12.09 4.18 -18.58
N ASP A 63 -11.02 4.58 -17.86
CA ASP A 63 -9.68 4.00 -17.95
C ASP A 63 -9.22 3.30 -16.66
N GLY A 64 -10.17 2.92 -15.83
CA GLY A 64 -9.95 2.30 -14.52
C GLY A 64 -10.96 2.79 -13.50
N PRO A 65 -11.01 2.17 -12.32
CA PRO A 65 -11.99 2.54 -11.32
C PRO A 65 -11.73 3.96 -10.79
N VAL A 66 -12.77 4.78 -10.80
CA VAL A 66 -12.83 6.09 -10.13
C VAL A 66 -13.88 5.98 -9.03
N PHE A 67 -13.62 6.58 -7.90
CA PHE A 67 -14.49 6.50 -6.72
C PHE A 67 -14.92 7.88 -6.28
N ALA A 68 -16.17 7.98 -5.81
CA ALA A 68 -16.59 9.14 -5.04
C ALA A 68 -15.74 9.25 -3.76
N HIS A 69 -15.24 10.44 -3.47
CA HIS A 69 -14.38 10.72 -2.32
C HIS A 69 -14.75 12.08 -1.70
N GLU A 70 -14.33 12.26 -0.46
CA GLU A 70 -14.64 13.45 0.33
C GLU A 70 -13.55 14.53 0.22
N SER A 71 -12.31 14.11 -0.04
CA SER A 71 -11.16 15.00 -0.12
C SER A 71 -10.33 14.75 -1.36
N ASP A 72 -9.93 15.82 -2.04
CA ASP A 72 -8.97 15.76 -3.15
C ASP A 72 -7.52 15.54 -2.66
N VAL A 73 -7.28 15.65 -1.35
CA VAL A 73 -5.98 15.36 -0.75
C VAL A 73 -5.96 13.90 -0.29
N PRO A 74 -5.04 13.06 -0.81
CA PRO A 74 -4.92 11.68 -0.39
C PRO A 74 -4.78 11.54 1.13
N PHE A 75 -5.46 10.56 1.71
CA PHE A 75 -5.40 10.23 3.14
C PHE A 75 -5.91 11.32 4.11
N ALA A 76 -6.53 12.38 3.64
CA ALA A 76 -7.06 13.45 4.49
C ALA A 76 -8.37 13.06 5.17
N ASP A 77 -9.26 12.36 4.47
CA ASP A 77 -10.52 11.87 5.03
C ASP A 77 -10.49 10.35 5.24
N PRO A 78 -10.81 9.84 6.44
CA PRO A 78 -10.78 8.41 6.75
C PRO A 78 -11.76 7.55 5.92
N ARG A 79 -12.75 8.14 5.27
CA ARG A 79 -13.69 7.46 4.37
C ARG A 79 -13.08 7.18 2.98
N ASP A 80 -11.97 7.85 2.66
CA ASP A 80 -11.33 7.79 1.36
C ASP A 80 -10.15 6.83 1.29
N TYR A 81 -9.78 6.18 2.39
CA TYR A 81 -8.71 5.20 2.41
C TYR A 81 -9.03 3.97 3.25
N ALA A 82 -8.28 2.91 3.01
CA ALA A 82 -8.35 1.68 3.79
C ALA A 82 -6.95 1.10 4.03
N VAL A 83 -6.70 0.63 5.25
CA VAL A 83 -5.45 -0.04 5.63
C VAL A 83 -5.70 -1.54 5.73
N LEU A 84 -4.98 -2.32 4.92
CA LEU A 84 -5.10 -3.77 4.87
C LEU A 84 -3.73 -4.44 5.00
N LEU A 85 -3.71 -5.66 5.51
CA LEU A 85 -2.54 -6.53 5.35
C LEU A 85 -2.33 -6.84 3.87
N ASN A 86 -1.08 -6.85 3.43
CA ASN A 86 -0.76 -7.31 2.10
C ASN A 86 -0.96 -8.83 2.01
N ASP A 87 -1.89 -9.27 1.16
CA ASP A 87 -2.18 -10.70 0.96
C ASP A 87 -0.98 -11.47 0.37
N TRP A 88 -0.10 -10.75 -0.33
CA TRP A 88 1.06 -11.30 -1.02
C TRP A 88 2.34 -10.52 -0.69
N PRO A 89 2.83 -10.57 0.56
CA PRO A 89 3.98 -9.78 0.97
C PRO A 89 5.25 -10.20 0.22
N TYR A 90 6.22 -9.30 0.19
CA TYR A 90 7.58 -9.62 -0.23
C TYR A 90 8.25 -10.54 0.80
N GLY A 91 9.36 -11.18 0.41
CA GLY A 91 10.20 -11.95 1.31
C GLY A 91 10.96 -11.01 2.25
N LEU A 92 10.25 -10.55 3.27
CA LEU A 92 10.76 -9.66 4.29
C LEU A 92 11.28 -10.48 5.49
N ASP A 93 12.08 -9.81 6.32
CA ASP A 93 12.60 -10.43 7.51
C ASP A 93 11.51 -10.69 8.55
N LYS A 94 11.81 -11.64 9.42
CA LYS A 94 10.93 -12.00 10.53
C LYS A 94 10.64 -10.77 11.40
N GLY A 95 9.36 -10.57 11.74
CA GLY A 95 8.89 -9.45 12.54
C GLY A 95 8.46 -8.23 11.72
N ILE A 96 8.71 -8.21 10.41
CA ILE A 96 8.20 -7.12 9.55
C ILE A 96 6.80 -7.47 9.07
N VAL A 97 5.84 -6.60 9.37
CA VAL A 97 4.47 -6.67 8.86
C VAL A 97 4.36 -5.75 7.66
N HIS A 98 3.77 -6.26 6.59
CA HIS A 98 3.56 -5.53 5.34
C HIS A 98 2.10 -5.13 5.20
N LEU A 99 1.84 -3.85 5.34
CA LEU A 99 0.53 -3.23 5.16
C LEU A 99 0.45 -2.54 3.79
N VAL A 100 -0.75 -2.38 3.29
CA VAL A 100 -1.05 -1.56 2.10
C VAL A 100 -2.14 -0.57 2.48
N VAL A 101 -1.88 0.70 2.23
CA VAL A 101 -2.86 1.78 2.38
C VAL A 101 -3.39 2.13 1.00
N TRP A 102 -4.64 1.80 0.78
CA TRP A 102 -5.39 2.08 -0.45
C TRP A 102 -6.08 3.42 -0.34
N THR A 103 -6.12 4.18 -1.41
CA THR A 103 -6.84 5.46 -1.44
C THR A 103 -7.72 5.59 -2.67
N LYS A 104 -8.89 6.22 -2.49
CA LYS A 104 -9.80 6.60 -3.57
C LYS A 104 -9.27 7.80 -4.35
N THR A 105 -8.52 8.68 -3.68
CA THR A 105 -7.94 9.89 -4.23
C THR A 105 -6.62 9.59 -4.94
N ARG A 106 -6.40 10.20 -6.08
CA ARG A 106 -5.18 10.00 -6.86
C ARG A 106 -3.94 10.56 -6.16
N ILE A 107 -2.86 9.80 -6.21
CA ILE A 107 -1.53 10.23 -5.77
C ILE A 107 -0.76 10.71 -7.00
N ALA A 108 -0.43 11.99 -7.06
CA ALA A 108 0.31 12.55 -8.18
C ALA A 108 1.71 11.96 -8.27
N VAL A 109 2.11 11.59 -9.49
CA VAL A 109 3.42 11.03 -9.81
C VAL A 109 4.14 11.88 -10.84
N ASP A 110 5.47 11.84 -10.82
CA ASP A 110 6.32 12.42 -11.86
C ASP A 110 6.31 11.50 -13.08
N GLU A 111 5.72 11.97 -14.17
CA GLU A 111 5.52 11.20 -15.40
C GLU A 111 6.78 10.53 -15.96
N PRO A 112 7.97 11.17 -16.01
CA PRO A 112 9.15 10.53 -16.57
C PRO A 112 9.63 9.30 -15.77
N ARG A 113 9.40 9.30 -14.44
CA ARG A 113 9.88 8.25 -13.54
C ARG A 113 8.77 7.36 -12.99
N GLY A 114 7.52 7.87 -12.91
CA GLY A 114 6.42 7.23 -12.23
C GLY A 114 6.62 7.16 -10.71
N ASP A 115 7.56 7.96 -10.16
CA ASP A 115 7.71 8.15 -8.72
C ASP A 115 6.76 9.25 -8.23
N VAL A 116 6.52 9.34 -6.93
CA VAL A 116 5.66 10.38 -6.35
C VAL A 116 6.28 11.76 -6.49
N THR A 117 5.45 12.78 -6.72
CA THR A 117 5.90 14.18 -6.67
C THR A 117 6.36 14.56 -5.26
N ALA A 118 7.08 15.67 -5.13
CA ALA A 118 7.54 16.16 -3.82
C ALA A 118 6.35 16.44 -2.89
N GLU A 119 5.28 17.02 -3.41
CA GLU A 119 4.04 17.31 -2.67
C GLU A 119 3.35 16.03 -2.22
N SER A 120 3.21 15.04 -3.12
CA SER A 120 2.65 13.73 -2.77
C SER A 120 3.48 13.01 -1.72
N ARG A 121 4.82 13.12 -1.80
CA ARG A 121 5.72 12.54 -0.82
C ARG A 121 5.48 13.13 0.57
N GLN A 122 5.38 14.45 0.66
CA GLN A 122 5.09 15.13 1.92
C GLN A 122 3.75 14.67 2.52
N VAL A 123 2.69 14.62 1.70
CA VAL A 123 1.36 14.16 2.16
C VAL A 123 1.41 12.72 2.69
N ILE A 124 2.16 11.83 2.00
CA ILE A 124 2.30 10.44 2.46
C ILE A 124 3.11 10.37 3.75
N GLU A 125 4.21 11.10 3.86
CA GLU A 125 5.06 11.15 5.06
C GLU A 125 4.28 11.64 6.28
N GLU A 126 3.52 12.72 6.14
CA GLU A 126 2.66 13.25 7.20
C GLU A 126 1.58 12.26 7.62
N PHE A 127 0.98 11.55 6.66
CA PHE A 127 0.01 10.49 6.95
C PHE A 127 0.66 9.32 7.68
N VAL A 128 1.79 8.82 7.20
CA VAL A 128 2.51 7.69 7.81
C VAL A 128 2.96 8.02 9.23
N ASP A 129 3.47 9.23 9.45
CA ASP A 129 3.85 9.71 10.78
C ASP A 129 2.65 9.70 11.72
N ARG A 130 1.57 10.38 11.33
CA ARG A 130 0.35 10.52 12.14
C ARG A 130 -0.33 9.19 12.41
N TYR A 131 -0.35 8.28 11.44
CA TYR A 131 -1.14 7.05 11.49
C TYR A 131 -0.41 5.89 12.14
N PHE A 132 0.89 5.75 11.88
CA PHE A 132 1.67 4.58 12.31
C PHE A 132 2.78 4.94 13.30
N VAL A 133 3.60 5.94 12.98
CA VAL A 133 4.80 6.25 13.76
C VAL A 133 4.45 6.69 15.17
N ARG A 134 3.53 7.63 15.32
CA ARG A 134 3.14 8.16 16.65
C ARG A 134 2.53 7.10 17.57
N ASP A 135 1.80 6.14 17.00
CA ASP A 135 1.21 5.05 17.77
C ASP A 135 2.27 4.07 18.33
N LEU A 136 3.45 4.01 17.72
CA LEU A 136 4.56 3.16 18.16
C LEU A 136 5.45 3.81 19.24
N GLY A 137 5.30 5.12 19.48
CA GLY A 137 6.06 5.83 20.49
C GLY A 137 7.45 6.30 20.02
N GLU A 138 8.40 6.38 20.94
CA GLU A 138 9.70 7.03 20.72
C GLU A 138 10.55 6.39 19.60
N ASP A 139 10.48 5.08 19.43
CA ASP A 139 11.21 4.33 18.40
C ASP A 139 10.42 4.13 17.10
N GLY A 140 9.24 4.72 16.99
CA GLY A 140 8.33 4.54 15.85
C GLY A 140 8.96 4.89 14.52
N GLN A 141 9.73 5.98 14.46
CA GLN A 141 10.42 6.43 13.23
C GLN A 141 11.43 5.40 12.69
N GLU A 142 12.07 4.62 13.55
CA GLU A 142 13.02 3.59 13.15
C GLU A 142 12.34 2.28 12.72
N ARG A 143 11.05 2.12 13.06
CA ARG A 143 10.28 0.91 12.88
C ARG A 143 9.34 0.95 11.68
N VAL A 144 9.08 2.13 11.11
CA VAL A 144 8.15 2.30 10.00
C VAL A 144 8.88 2.75 8.76
N GLN A 145 8.54 2.14 7.65
CA GLN A 145 8.98 2.55 6.32
C GLN A 145 7.83 2.49 5.35
N TRP A 146 7.86 3.34 4.34
CA TRP A 146 6.88 3.31 3.28
C TRP A 146 7.52 3.42 1.90
N PHE A 147 6.82 2.96 0.89
CA PHE A 147 7.15 3.16 -0.51
C PHE A 147 5.89 3.06 -1.37
N LYS A 148 5.93 3.69 -2.55
CA LYS A 148 4.93 3.49 -3.59
C LYS A 148 5.61 2.82 -4.77
N ASN A 149 5.08 1.68 -5.21
CA ASN A 149 5.59 1.02 -6.41
C ASN A 149 5.39 1.90 -7.63
N TRP A 150 6.40 1.96 -8.48
CA TRP A 150 6.25 2.55 -9.81
C TRP A 150 5.16 1.82 -10.60
N VAL A 151 4.52 2.50 -11.53
CA VAL A 151 3.40 1.93 -12.32
C VAL A 151 3.77 0.58 -12.95
N SER A 152 5.02 0.42 -13.43
CA SER A 152 5.51 -0.83 -14.02
C SER A 152 5.58 -2.01 -13.04
N LEU A 153 5.73 -1.75 -11.74
CA LEU A 153 5.85 -2.75 -10.67
C LEU A 153 4.51 -3.05 -9.98
N GLN A 154 3.45 -2.31 -10.29
CA GLN A 154 2.16 -2.48 -9.65
C GLN A 154 1.40 -3.70 -10.18
N SER A 155 1.00 -4.58 -9.28
CA SER A 155 0.09 -5.71 -9.58
C SER A 155 -1.37 -5.25 -9.71
N VAL A 156 -1.76 -4.22 -8.97
CA VAL A 156 -3.07 -3.58 -9.03
C VAL A 156 -2.90 -2.20 -9.60
N ARG A 157 -3.48 -1.99 -10.77
CA ARG A 157 -3.45 -0.71 -11.46
C ARG A 157 -4.80 -0.01 -11.34
N GLY A 158 -4.79 1.30 -11.30
CA GLY A 158 -6.02 2.11 -11.28
C GLY A 158 -6.56 2.40 -9.88
N VAL A 159 -6.05 1.76 -8.82
CA VAL A 159 -6.32 2.15 -7.43
C VAL A 159 -5.00 2.52 -6.78
N ASP A 160 -4.86 3.78 -6.42
CA ASP A 160 -3.63 4.26 -5.82
C ASP A 160 -3.43 3.67 -4.42
N HIS A 161 -2.18 3.34 -4.11
CA HIS A 161 -1.83 2.74 -2.83
C HIS A 161 -0.36 2.94 -2.49
N VAL A 162 -0.08 2.94 -1.20
CA VAL A 162 1.28 2.93 -0.65
C VAL A 162 1.49 1.69 0.21
N HIS A 163 2.68 1.16 0.19
CA HIS A 163 3.11 0.06 1.05
C HIS A 163 3.74 0.61 2.31
N VAL A 164 3.38 0.04 3.46
CA VAL A 164 3.94 0.41 4.75
C VAL A 164 4.49 -0.86 5.41
N LEU A 165 5.76 -0.82 5.76
CA LEU A 165 6.47 -1.88 6.46
C LEU A 165 6.64 -1.47 7.91
N VAL A 166 6.19 -2.31 8.84
CA VAL A 166 6.30 -2.02 10.26
C VAL A 166 7.02 -3.18 10.95
N LYS A 167 8.08 -2.85 11.69
CA LYS A 167 8.85 -3.83 12.47
C LYS A 167 8.19 -4.08 13.82
N ASP A 168 7.96 -5.36 14.11
CA ASP A 168 7.44 -5.88 15.40
C ASP A 168 6.24 -5.08 15.97
N PRO A 169 5.20 -4.78 15.16
CA PRO A 169 4.07 -4.03 15.66
C PRO A 169 3.29 -4.87 16.70
N PRO A 170 2.86 -4.26 17.82
CA PRO A 170 1.93 -4.91 18.74
C PRO A 170 0.64 -5.32 18.03
N GLN A 171 0.12 -6.52 18.32
CA GLN A 171 -1.12 -7.01 17.68
C GLN A 171 -2.32 -6.08 17.87
N GLY A 172 -2.43 -5.42 19.02
CA GLY A 172 -3.47 -4.44 19.27
C GLY A 172 -3.41 -3.24 18.35
N LEU A 173 -2.19 -2.77 17.99
CA LEU A 173 -2.02 -1.68 17.03
C LEU A 173 -2.36 -2.12 15.60
N LEU A 174 -2.00 -3.32 15.19
CA LEU A 174 -2.39 -3.84 13.87
C LEU A 174 -3.90 -3.84 13.69
N LYS A 175 -4.63 -4.36 14.69
CA LYS A 175 -6.09 -4.34 14.68
C LYS A 175 -6.63 -2.91 14.61
N LYS A 176 -6.11 -2.02 15.46
CA LYS A 176 -6.48 -0.60 15.49
C LYS A 176 -6.30 0.04 14.10
N TRP A 177 -5.14 -0.14 13.45
CA TRP A 177 -4.87 0.46 12.15
C TRP A 177 -5.78 -0.05 11.03
N MET A 178 -6.13 -1.32 11.05
CA MET A 178 -7.02 -1.90 10.03
C MET A 178 -8.50 -1.56 10.25
N GLU A 179 -8.90 -1.24 11.48
CA GLU A 179 -10.28 -0.92 11.86
C GLU A 179 -10.53 0.59 12.02
N ARG A 180 -9.48 1.40 12.07
CA ARG A 180 -9.55 2.83 12.33
C ARG A 180 -10.22 3.57 11.17
N LYS A 181 -11.35 4.21 11.47
CA LYS A 181 -12.12 5.05 10.51
C LYS A 181 -12.28 6.49 10.99
N ASP A 182 -11.66 6.84 12.10
CA ASP A 182 -11.76 8.12 12.79
C ASP A 182 -10.37 8.62 13.20
N LEU A 183 -9.97 9.70 12.65
CA LEU A 183 -8.84 10.53 13.05
C LEU A 183 -9.32 11.92 13.41
#